data_e4049b9ab1547e9c0e1bb78fb8e147aa
#
_entry.id   e4049b9ab1547e9c0e1bb78fb8e147aa
#
_cell.length_a   1.000
_cell.length_b   1.000
_cell.length_c   1.000
_cell.angle_alpha   90.00
_cell.angle_beta   90.00
_cell.angle_gamma   90.00
#
_symmetry.space_group_name_H-M   'P 1'
#
loop_
_entity.id
_entity.type
_entity.pdbx_description
1 polymer ?
#
loop_
_entity_poly.entity_id
_entity_poly.type
_entity_poly.pdbx_seq_one_letter_code
_entity_poly.pdbx_strand_id
1 'polypeptide(L)'
;MPPFPPTSFPLLGLTGGIAAGKSFVAKRMADRGWAVIDADALAREAVRPGGEGLAAVVAAFGPGCLQSDGTLDRAWMAAHVFADDGARARLNAILHPRIEALLAERLNVLPAGTRGAVLDAALWVERGRAHHFDAFWTVDAPEDLRLARLMARDALSREAALIRLRAQASAPERALHADLVIPNDGRDLAEILAGAEVSLLSNWKVRRARTWRDPMPTPFTADQLREILAALLNRGGDYGEIFVERRRAHALGMDDGRMEDVLASETFGASLRLMDGETTRFADLIAPGFDELLEAAHTLAAPGTGGQAEVPALALRVHPTPSPVERDPGAVPLDEKVALVRRAEALARSHAETLRPGALKQVSAGYGDNTQRVWIAAAESNDGTWTARLTEDHRTQVVLRVNATAGDGQQLQSGYQALGETRGFELFTDEAVTRTAHEAVRLAMQALDAQPAPAGTFPVVLSSSAGGTMIHEACGHGLEADLALAGMSAFAGK
;
A
#
# COMPACT_ATOMS: atom_id res chain seq x y z
N MET A 1 -3.93 16.57 16.05
CA MET A 1 -4.12 17.54 14.96
C MET A 1 -3.13 17.19 13.86
N PRO A 2 -3.50 17.20 12.57
CA PRO A 2 -2.51 17.10 11.51
C PRO A 2 -1.57 18.31 11.66
N PRO A 3 -0.27 18.13 11.59
CA PRO A 3 0.72 19.21 11.82
C PRO A 3 0.79 20.21 10.66
N PHE A 4 0.13 19.92 9.54
CA PHE A 4 0.10 20.80 8.38
C PHE A 4 -1.32 21.28 8.10
N PRO A 5 -1.49 22.54 7.66
CA PRO A 5 -2.79 23.03 7.25
C PRO A 5 -3.31 22.22 6.05
N PRO A 6 -4.65 22.06 5.93
CA PRO A 6 -5.23 21.40 4.77
C PRO A 6 -4.87 22.17 3.49
N THR A 7 -4.22 21.51 2.54
CA THR A 7 -3.79 22.09 1.27
C THR A 7 -4.77 21.76 0.14
N SER A 8 -4.80 22.59 -0.91
CA SER A 8 -5.60 22.34 -2.13
C SER A 8 -4.89 21.40 -3.14
N PHE A 9 -3.78 20.81 -2.78
CA PHE A 9 -2.91 19.95 -3.55
C PHE A 9 -2.29 18.87 -2.66
N PRO A 10 -1.79 17.75 -3.21
CA PRO A 10 -1.16 16.68 -2.44
C PRO A 10 0.16 17.13 -1.81
N LEU A 11 0.41 16.64 -0.59
CA LEU A 11 1.62 16.86 0.17
C LEU A 11 2.45 15.56 0.22
N LEU A 12 3.57 15.55 -0.49
CA LEU A 12 4.48 14.42 -0.56
C LEU A 12 5.66 14.62 0.39
N GLY A 13 5.82 13.71 1.36
CA GLY A 13 7.05 13.62 2.14
C GLY A 13 8.11 12.86 1.36
N LEU A 14 9.28 13.47 1.18
CA LEU A 14 10.43 12.84 0.52
C LEU A 14 11.58 12.68 1.51
N THR A 15 11.98 11.42 1.73
CA THR A 15 13.14 11.10 2.56
C THR A 15 14.15 10.24 1.79
N GLY A 16 15.24 9.91 2.43
CA GLY A 16 16.26 9.02 1.85
C GLY A 16 17.55 9.10 2.62
N GLY A 17 18.29 7.99 2.63
CA GLY A 17 19.57 7.91 3.30
C GLY A 17 20.59 8.92 2.74
N ILE A 18 21.58 9.24 3.53
CA ILE A 18 22.69 10.10 3.09
C ILE A 18 23.29 9.56 1.79
N ALA A 19 23.50 10.44 0.82
CA ALA A 19 24.02 10.14 -0.52
C ALA A 19 23.13 9.19 -1.39
N ALA A 20 21.88 8.89 -0.99
CA ALA A 20 20.94 8.10 -1.80
C ALA A 20 20.46 8.86 -3.07
N GLY A 21 20.62 10.19 -3.12
CA GLY A 21 20.21 11.00 -4.27
C GLY A 21 18.85 11.66 -4.14
N LYS A 22 18.35 11.86 -2.93
CA LYS A 22 17.10 12.53 -2.61
C LYS A 22 16.91 13.86 -3.36
N SER A 23 17.93 14.73 -3.36
CA SER A 23 17.88 16.03 -4.04
C SER A 23 17.76 15.91 -5.58
N PHE A 24 18.23 14.82 -6.17
CA PHE A 24 18.03 14.54 -7.58
C PHE A 24 16.55 14.21 -7.88
N VAL A 25 15.93 13.40 -7.04
CA VAL A 25 14.50 13.08 -7.15
C VAL A 25 13.65 14.34 -6.90
N ALA A 26 13.96 15.13 -5.86
CA ALA A 26 13.29 16.40 -5.58
C ALA A 26 13.34 17.36 -6.78
N LYS A 27 14.52 17.48 -7.44
CA LYS A 27 14.67 18.28 -8.65
C LYS A 27 13.80 17.75 -9.81
N ARG A 28 13.75 16.43 -10.00
CA ARG A 28 12.90 15.82 -11.04
C ARG A 28 11.42 16.08 -10.79
N MET A 29 10.99 16.10 -9.53
CA MET A 29 9.62 16.49 -9.19
C MET A 29 9.37 17.98 -9.46
N ALA A 30 10.35 18.86 -9.16
CA ALA A 30 10.26 20.28 -9.52
C ALA A 30 10.12 20.47 -11.05
N ASP A 31 10.92 19.76 -11.84
CA ASP A 31 10.86 19.79 -13.32
C ASP A 31 9.47 19.34 -13.86
N ARG A 32 8.71 18.59 -13.06
CA ARG A 32 7.34 18.13 -13.33
C ARG A 32 6.26 19.06 -12.80
N GLY A 33 6.63 20.23 -12.25
CA GLY A 33 5.70 21.25 -11.77
C GLY A 33 5.27 21.09 -10.29
N TRP A 34 6.00 20.30 -9.52
CA TRP A 34 5.79 20.23 -8.06
C TRP A 34 6.57 21.33 -7.34
N ALA A 35 5.96 21.92 -6.31
CA ALA A 35 6.69 22.83 -5.43
C ALA A 35 7.58 22.01 -4.48
N VAL A 36 8.87 22.34 -4.42
CA VAL A 36 9.81 21.64 -3.51
C VAL A 36 10.15 22.55 -2.34
N ILE A 37 9.93 22.08 -1.12
CA ILE A 37 10.25 22.78 0.12
C ILE A 37 11.30 21.95 0.87
N ASP A 38 12.49 22.52 1.04
CA ASP A 38 13.59 21.92 1.81
C ASP A 38 13.40 22.23 3.30
N ALA A 39 13.05 21.21 4.08
CA ALA A 39 12.86 21.33 5.53
C ALA A 39 14.16 21.66 6.28
N ASP A 40 15.32 21.25 5.74
CA ASP A 40 16.62 21.62 6.32
C ASP A 40 16.91 23.11 6.08
N ALA A 41 16.44 23.68 4.97
CA ALA A 41 16.49 25.13 4.72
C ALA A 41 15.58 25.89 5.67
N LEU A 42 14.36 25.41 5.92
CA LEU A 42 13.45 26.00 6.91
C LEU A 42 14.03 25.96 8.33
N ALA A 43 14.70 24.86 8.71
CA ALA A 43 15.40 24.77 9.99
C ALA A 43 16.55 25.78 10.11
N ARG A 44 17.22 26.11 8.99
CA ARG A 44 18.24 27.18 8.93
C ARG A 44 17.60 28.56 9.08
N GLU A 45 16.49 28.77 8.42
CA GLU A 45 15.72 30.02 8.49
C GLU A 45 15.15 30.30 9.88
N ALA A 46 14.69 29.26 10.57
CA ALA A 46 14.13 29.34 11.93
C ALA A 46 15.11 29.93 12.96
N VAL A 47 16.43 29.83 12.70
CA VAL A 47 17.51 30.37 13.57
C VAL A 47 18.31 31.45 12.88
N ARG A 48 17.71 32.20 11.95
CA ARG A 48 18.37 33.31 11.29
C ARG A 48 18.82 34.41 12.30
N PRO A 49 19.93 35.08 12.07
CA PRO A 49 20.38 36.20 12.93
C PRO A 49 19.28 37.24 13.08
N GLY A 50 19.10 37.72 14.32
CA GLY A 50 18.04 38.69 14.66
C GLY A 50 16.62 38.12 14.69
N GLY A 51 16.41 36.85 14.44
CA GLY A 51 15.10 36.20 14.50
C GLY A 51 14.75 35.68 15.89
N GLU A 52 13.43 35.57 16.18
CA GLU A 52 12.92 35.08 17.46
C GLU A 52 13.37 33.66 17.80
N GLY A 53 13.57 32.81 16.80
CA GLY A 53 14.05 31.45 16.99
C GLY A 53 15.45 31.40 17.56
N LEU A 54 16.38 32.18 16.99
CA LEU A 54 17.73 32.28 17.52
C LEU A 54 17.76 32.89 18.91
N ALA A 55 16.96 33.94 19.16
CA ALA A 55 16.84 34.53 20.47
C ALA A 55 16.36 33.51 21.54
N ALA A 56 15.39 32.70 21.21
CA ALA A 56 14.90 31.64 22.11
C ALA A 56 15.94 30.54 22.36
N VAL A 57 16.73 30.16 21.32
CA VAL A 57 17.85 29.23 21.49
C VAL A 57 18.93 29.80 22.38
N VAL A 58 19.31 31.08 22.20
CA VAL A 58 20.28 31.77 23.08
C VAL A 58 19.77 31.86 24.52
N ALA A 59 18.49 32.12 24.72
CA ALA A 59 17.88 32.17 26.07
C ALA A 59 17.95 30.78 26.76
N ALA A 60 17.81 29.70 26.01
CA ALA A 60 17.80 28.33 26.54
C ALA A 60 19.21 27.69 26.72
N PHE A 61 20.18 28.08 25.90
CA PHE A 61 21.49 27.43 25.84
C PHE A 61 22.65 28.39 26.18
N GLY A 62 22.35 29.68 26.37
CA GLY A 62 23.33 30.72 26.64
C GLY A 62 24.03 31.26 25.39
N PRO A 63 24.75 32.40 25.53
CA PRO A 63 25.42 33.06 24.40
C PRO A 63 26.55 32.25 23.77
N GLY A 64 27.07 31.25 24.48
CA GLY A 64 28.13 30.33 23.94
C GLY A 64 27.68 29.49 22.74
N CYS A 65 26.38 29.46 22.43
CA CYS A 65 25.88 28.81 21.21
C CYS A 65 26.00 29.67 19.95
N LEU A 66 26.53 30.90 20.04
CA LEU A 66 26.73 31.80 18.91
C LEU A 66 28.18 31.83 18.43
N GLN A 67 28.35 32.00 17.14
CA GLN A 67 29.64 32.37 16.52
C GLN A 67 29.90 33.88 16.70
N SER A 68 31.13 34.32 16.39
CA SER A 68 31.52 35.71 16.51
C SER A 68 30.73 36.68 15.61
N ASP A 69 30.11 36.16 14.54
CA ASP A 69 29.25 36.93 13.64
C ASP A 69 27.76 36.95 14.07
N GLY A 70 27.45 36.39 15.23
CA GLY A 70 26.09 36.34 15.76
C GLY A 70 25.21 35.23 15.17
N THR A 71 25.74 34.34 14.34
CA THR A 71 25.03 33.17 13.85
C THR A 71 25.11 32.00 14.84
N LEU A 72 24.18 31.05 14.71
CA LEU A 72 24.20 29.83 15.54
C LEU A 72 25.45 28.98 15.22
N ASP A 73 26.25 28.66 16.23
CA ASP A 73 27.34 27.67 16.11
C ASP A 73 26.73 26.27 16.08
N ARG A 74 26.59 25.75 14.86
CA ARG A 74 25.97 24.43 14.62
C ARG A 74 26.85 23.29 15.11
N ALA A 75 28.16 23.42 15.11
CA ALA A 75 29.07 22.39 15.59
C ALA A 75 28.98 22.28 17.12
N TRP A 76 28.99 23.44 17.82
CA TRP A 76 28.79 23.51 19.25
C TRP A 76 27.42 22.95 19.64
N MET A 77 26.33 23.38 18.96
CA MET A 77 24.99 22.90 19.23
C MET A 77 24.85 21.38 19.00
N ALA A 78 25.42 20.87 17.90
CA ALA A 78 25.40 19.43 17.61
C ALA A 78 26.09 18.65 18.76
N ALA A 79 27.27 19.06 19.18
CA ALA A 79 27.98 18.41 20.27
C ALA A 79 27.15 18.39 21.59
N HIS A 80 26.43 19.49 21.89
CA HIS A 80 25.60 19.59 23.09
C HIS A 80 24.38 18.68 23.03
N VAL A 81 23.65 18.62 21.91
CA VAL A 81 22.43 17.83 21.78
C VAL A 81 22.70 16.33 21.54
N PHE A 82 23.91 15.96 21.07
CA PHE A 82 24.33 14.56 20.99
C PHE A 82 24.70 13.97 22.35
N ALA A 83 25.18 14.82 23.27
CA ALA A 83 25.61 14.40 24.59
C ALA A 83 24.48 14.39 25.65
N ASP A 84 23.38 15.12 25.40
CA ASP A 84 22.29 15.33 26.38
C ASP A 84 20.92 15.28 25.68
N ASP A 85 20.16 14.21 25.95
CA ASP A 85 18.78 14.01 25.43
C ASP A 85 17.83 15.13 25.90
N GLY A 86 18.02 15.67 27.09
CA GLY A 86 17.26 16.81 27.60
C GLY A 86 17.55 18.09 26.84
N ALA A 87 18.80 18.33 26.46
CA ALA A 87 19.19 19.45 25.59
C ALA A 87 18.57 19.30 24.22
N ARG A 88 18.58 18.09 23.66
CA ARG A 88 17.93 17.78 22.39
C ARG A 88 16.43 18.03 22.44
N ALA A 89 15.75 17.59 23.49
CA ALA A 89 14.32 17.85 23.68
C ALA A 89 13.99 19.35 23.78
N ARG A 90 14.79 20.11 24.52
CA ARG A 90 14.64 21.57 24.65
C ARG A 90 14.83 22.27 23.30
N LEU A 91 15.87 21.93 22.54
CA LEU A 91 16.10 22.51 21.20
C LEU A 91 14.94 22.21 20.27
N ASN A 92 14.47 20.97 20.25
CA ASN A 92 13.33 20.57 19.43
C ASN A 92 12.04 21.30 19.82
N ALA A 93 11.76 21.50 21.12
CA ALA A 93 10.60 22.24 21.59
C ALA A 93 10.61 23.72 21.14
N ILE A 94 11.81 24.31 20.97
CA ILE A 94 11.97 25.69 20.48
C ILE A 94 11.81 25.75 18.96
N LEU A 95 12.41 24.81 18.22
CA LEU A 95 12.52 24.90 16.76
C LEU A 95 11.33 24.32 16.01
N HIS A 96 10.73 23.22 16.50
CA HIS A 96 9.65 22.56 15.77
C HIS A 96 8.45 23.47 15.48
N PRO A 97 7.90 24.22 16.47
CA PRO A 97 6.77 25.11 16.20
C PRO A 97 7.09 26.20 15.16
N ARG A 98 8.35 26.67 15.14
CA ARG A 98 8.80 27.71 14.20
C ARG A 98 8.98 27.18 12.79
N ILE A 99 9.56 25.99 12.68
CA ILE A 99 9.69 25.30 11.36
C ILE A 99 8.30 24.99 10.80
N GLU A 100 7.36 24.55 11.65
CA GLU A 100 5.98 24.29 11.26
C GLU A 100 5.26 25.59 10.80
N ALA A 101 5.46 26.69 11.49
CA ALA A 101 4.91 27.98 11.07
C ALA A 101 5.48 28.46 9.73
N LEU A 102 6.81 28.38 9.53
CA LEU A 102 7.45 28.70 8.26
C LEU A 102 6.97 27.80 7.13
N LEU A 103 6.80 26.51 7.40
CA LEU A 103 6.27 25.58 6.43
C LEU A 103 4.83 25.92 6.05
N ALA A 104 3.96 26.20 7.03
CA ALA A 104 2.59 26.62 6.78
C ALA A 104 2.54 27.91 5.93
N GLU A 105 3.40 28.88 6.22
CA GLU A 105 3.54 30.09 5.42
C GLU A 105 3.93 29.77 3.97
N ARG A 106 4.96 28.90 3.76
CA ARG A 106 5.39 28.50 2.43
C ARG A 106 4.29 27.77 1.63
N LEU A 107 3.53 26.91 2.30
CA LEU A 107 2.41 26.19 1.66
C LEU A 107 1.26 27.13 1.29
N ASN A 108 0.97 28.12 2.13
CA ASN A 108 -0.13 29.07 1.90
C ASN A 108 0.12 30.07 0.76
N VAL A 109 1.38 30.36 0.44
CA VAL A 109 1.74 31.28 -0.67
C VAL A 109 1.90 30.56 -2.01
N LEU A 110 1.75 29.23 -2.08
CA LEU A 110 1.82 28.52 -3.34
C LEU A 110 0.63 28.88 -4.25
N PRO A 111 0.86 29.05 -5.57
CA PRO A 111 -0.18 29.45 -6.51
C PRO A 111 -1.38 28.49 -6.53
N ALA A 112 -2.56 29.03 -6.78
CA ALA A 112 -3.74 28.23 -7.07
C ALA A 112 -3.47 27.37 -8.34
N GLY A 113 -3.73 26.06 -8.26
CA GLY A 113 -3.41 25.12 -9.34
C GLY A 113 -2.02 24.49 -9.23
N THR A 114 -1.29 24.71 -8.13
CA THR A 114 -0.06 23.95 -7.82
C THR A 114 -0.37 22.45 -7.88
N ARG A 115 0.43 21.70 -8.64
CA ARG A 115 0.24 20.27 -8.89
C ARG A 115 0.38 19.43 -7.63
N GLY A 116 1.29 19.83 -6.74
CA GLY A 116 1.57 19.22 -5.44
C GLY A 116 2.79 19.87 -4.79
N ALA A 117 3.02 19.58 -3.52
CA ALA A 117 4.21 20.03 -2.81
C ALA A 117 5.01 18.85 -2.28
N VAL A 118 6.33 18.87 -2.49
CA VAL A 118 7.30 17.91 -1.95
C VAL A 118 7.99 18.54 -0.75
N LEU A 119 7.88 17.91 0.41
CA LEU A 119 8.64 18.28 1.60
C LEU A 119 9.87 17.38 1.70
N ASP A 120 11.02 17.96 1.39
CA ASP A 120 12.30 17.27 1.34
C ASP A 120 13.01 17.36 2.69
N ALA A 121 13.17 16.22 3.41
CA ALA A 121 14.03 16.13 4.60
C ALA A 121 14.57 14.72 4.82
N ALA A 122 15.80 14.64 5.34
CA ALA A 122 16.49 13.39 5.56
C ALA A 122 15.96 12.60 6.78
N LEU A 123 15.33 13.26 7.77
CA LEU A 123 15.05 12.70 9.10
C LEU A 123 13.54 12.58 9.41
N TRP A 124 12.68 12.42 8.41
CA TRP A 124 11.23 12.26 8.65
C TRP A 124 10.88 10.98 9.39
N VAL A 125 11.60 9.88 9.09
CA VAL A 125 11.36 8.57 9.72
C VAL A 125 11.78 8.60 11.18
N GLU A 126 12.98 9.08 11.48
CA GLU A 126 13.54 9.18 12.82
C GLU A 126 12.71 10.10 13.74
N ARG A 127 11.91 10.98 13.13
CA ARG A 127 10.99 11.89 13.84
C ARG A 127 9.56 11.38 13.95
N GLY A 128 9.26 10.18 13.42
CA GLY A 128 7.93 9.58 13.46
C GLY A 128 6.85 10.35 12.69
N ARG A 129 7.25 11.12 11.64
CA ARG A 129 6.34 12.04 10.94
C ARG A 129 5.86 11.56 9.58
N ALA A 130 6.19 10.36 9.18
CA ALA A 130 5.80 9.79 7.88
C ALA A 130 4.27 9.82 7.64
N HIS A 131 3.47 9.60 8.68
CA HIS A 131 2.00 9.55 8.61
C HIS A 131 1.31 10.91 8.43
N HIS A 132 2.05 12.00 8.32
CA HIS A 132 1.50 13.35 8.16
C HIS A 132 1.37 13.79 6.71
N PHE A 133 1.81 12.97 5.76
CA PHE A 133 1.81 13.25 4.33
C PHE A 133 0.68 12.51 3.61
N ASP A 134 0.26 13.01 2.46
CA ASP A 134 -0.65 12.30 1.56
C ASP A 134 0.02 11.08 0.91
N ALA A 135 1.34 11.17 0.72
CA ALA A 135 2.22 10.05 0.40
C ALA A 135 3.61 10.30 0.98
N PHE A 136 4.32 9.24 1.30
CA PHE A 136 5.67 9.29 1.85
C PHE A 136 6.60 8.39 1.05
N TRP A 137 7.56 9.01 0.35
CA TRP A 137 8.49 8.29 -0.51
C TRP A 137 9.90 8.30 0.08
N THR A 138 10.61 7.19 -0.03
CA THR A 138 12.02 7.10 0.32
C THR A 138 12.87 6.84 -0.92
N VAL A 139 13.95 7.60 -1.06
CA VAL A 139 14.98 7.36 -2.09
C VAL A 139 16.04 6.46 -1.51
N ASP A 140 16.33 5.36 -2.19
CA ASP A 140 17.40 4.46 -1.76
C ASP A 140 18.36 4.13 -2.90
N ALA A 141 19.57 3.74 -2.52
CA ALA A 141 20.62 3.30 -3.42
C ALA A 141 21.53 2.29 -2.70
N PRO A 142 22.17 1.36 -3.41
CA PRO A 142 23.10 0.41 -2.82
C PRO A 142 24.14 1.08 -1.92
N GLU A 143 24.47 0.44 -0.79
CA GLU A 143 25.37 1.03 0.21
C GLU A 143 26.71 1.43 -0.37
N ASP A 144 27.31 0.59 -1.23
CA ASP A 144 28.59 0.90 -1.89
C ASP A 144 28.52 2.15 -2.76
N LEU A 145 27.41 2.33 -3.48
CA LEU A 145 27.19 3.52 -4.30
C LEU A 145 27.00 4.78 -3.43
N ARG A 146 26.27 4.67 -2.34
CA ARG A 146 26.08 5.74 -1.35
C ARG A 146 27.40 6.11 -0.68
N LEU A 147 28.21 5.11 -0.32
CA LEU A 147 29.53 5.30 0.26
C LEU A 147 30.46 6.04 -0.69
N ALA A 148 30.54 5.60 -1.94
CA ALA A 148 31.36 6.25 -2.97
C ALA A 148 30.93 7.71 -3.21
N ARG A 149 29.63 7.96 -3.32
CA ARG A 149 29.07 9.32 -3.49
C ARG A 149 29.37 10.22 -2.29
N LEU A 150 29.27 9.69 -1.06
CA LEU A 150 29.53 10.43 0.17
C LEU A 150 31.01 10.80 0.32
N MET A 151 31.89 9.86 0.04
CA MET A 151 33.33 10.10 0.06
C MET A 151 33.74 11.17 -0.96
N ALA A 152 33.22 11.08 -2.19
CA ALA A 152 33.52 12.06 -3.25
C ALA A 152 32.93 13.44 -2.94
N ARG A 153 31.75 13.53 -2.36
CA ARG A 153 31.08 14.82 -2.06
C ARG A 153 31.77 15.59 -0.92
N ASP A 154 32.10 14.88 0.16
CA ASP A 154 32.49 15.45 1.45
C ASP A 154 34.02 15.28 1.71
N ALA A 155 34.78 14.70 0.78
CA ALA A 155 36.22 14.39 0.88
C ALA A 155 36.55 13.59 2.16
N LEU A 156 35.72 12.58 2.50
CA LEU A 156 35.83 11.78 3.72
C LEU A 156 36.65 10.50 3.50
N SER A 157 37.31 10.03 4.55
CA SER A 157 37.82 8.66 4.57
C SER A 157 36.67 7.65 4.56
N ARG A 158 36.95 6.41 4.16
CA ARG A 158 35.96 5.31 4.14
C ARG A 158 35.33 5.10 5.51
N GLU A 159 36.16 5.09 6.58
CA GLU A 159 35.70 4.89 7.95
C GLU A 159 34.75 6.02 8.40
N ALA A 160 35.13 7.27 8.14
CA ALA A 160 34.31 8.43 8.48
C ALA A 160 32.97 8.43 7.73
N ALA A 161 32.98 8.04 6.46
CA ALA A 161 31.77 7.91 5.66
C ALA A 161 30.85 6.78 6.14
N LEU A 162 31.39 5.62 6.53
CA LEU A 162 30.62 4.51 7.09
C LEU A 162 29.97 4.87 8.44
N ILE A 163 30.67 5.60 9.30
CA ILE A 163 30.09 6.08 10.57
C ILE A 163 28.86 6.96 10.29
N ARG A 164 28.93 7.87 9.31
CA ARG A 164 27.79 8.72 8.95
C ARG A 164 26.66 7.95 8.32
N LEU A 165 26.91 6.93 7.50
CA LEU A 165 25.89 6.07 6.93
C LEU A 165 25.13 5.29 7.99
N ARG A 166 25.85 4.76 8.99
CA ARG A 166 25.27 3.94 10.09
C ARG A 166 24.56 4.76 11.16
N ALA A 167 24.78 6.07 11.21
CA ALA A 167 24.11 6.98 12.15
C ALA A 167 22.64 7.28 11.78
N GLN A 168 22.20 6.90 10.59
CA GLN A 168 20.80 7.04 10.13
C GLN A 168 20.06 5.71 10.22
N ALA A 169 18.71 5.78 10.20
CA ALA A 169 17.87 4.61 10.01
C ALA A 169 18.33 3.80 8.79
N SER A 170 18.28 2.49 8.88
CA SER A 170 18.65 1.60 7.78
C SER A 170 17.67 1.74 6.60
N ALA A 171 18.06 1.28 5.41
CA ALA A 171 17.17 1.28 4.24
C ALA A 171 15.87 0.50 4.49
N PRO A 172 15.89 -0.71 5.12
CA PRO A 172 14.67 -1.41 5.49
C PRO A 172 13.79 -0.64 6.48
N GLU A 173 14.37 0.01 7.48
CA GLU A 173 13.59 0.83 8.43
C GLU A 173 12.91 2.01 7.75
N ARG A 174 13.57 2.68 6.82
CA ARG A 174 12.93 3.75 6.02
C ARG A 174 11.83 3.22 5.11
N ALA A 175 12.04 2.05 4.50
CA ALA A 175 11.06 1.40 3.63
C ALA A 175 9.77 1.04 4.38
N LEU A 176 9.86 0.66 5.66
CA LEU A 176 8.69 0.37 6.52
C LEU A 176 7.70 1.53 6.64
N HIS A 177 8.18 2.76 6.49
CA HIS A 177 7.36 3.97 6.63
C HIS A 177 7.01 4.61 5.28
N ALA A 178 7.52 4.08 4.17
CA ALA A 178 7.34 4.68 2.84
C ALA A 178 6.23 3.98 2.05
N ASP A 179 5.38 4.77 1.40
CA ASP A 179 4.42 4.28 0.41
C ASP A 179 5.12 3.84 -0.89
N LEU A 180 6.34 4.35 -1.13
CA LEU A 180 7.16 4.00 -2.29
C LEU A 180 8.65 4.11 -1.96
N VAL A 181 9.42 3.10 -2.36
CA VAL A 181 10.89 3.14 -2.39
C VAL A 181 11.32 3.44 -3.82
N ILE A 182 12.01 4.57 -4.01
CA ILE A 182 12.54 4.98 -5.31
C ILE A 182 14.00 4.50 -5.41
N PRO A 183 14.31 3.53 -6.26
CA PRO A 183 15.67 3.03 -6.43
C PRO A 183 16.48 4.01 -7.27
N ASN A 184 17.58 4.54 -6.72
CA ASN A 184 18.52 5.41 -7.43
C ASN A 184 19.86 4.70 -7.67
N ASP A 185 19.79 3.60 -8.39
CA ASP A 185 20.87 2.66 -8.67
C ASP A 185 21.40 2.74 -10.13
N GLY A 186 20.96 3.74 -10.89
CA GLY A 186 21.31 3.93 -12.30
C GLY A 186 20.20 3.60 -13.29
N ARG A 187 19.03 3.10 -12.81
CA ARG A 187 17.83 2.93 -13.64
C ARG A 187 17.25 4.28 -14.07
N ASP A 188 16.46 4.26 -15.16
CA ASP A 188 15.75 5.47 -15.57
C ASP A 188 14.61 5.79 -14.57
N LEU A 189 14.80 6.88 -13.85
CA LEU A 189 13.82 7.36 -12.87
C LEU A 189 12.61 8.07 -13.50
N ALA A 190 12.67 8.42 -14.77
CA ALA A 190 11.59 9.20 -15.40
C ALA A 190 10.27 8.42 -15.45
N GLU A 191 10.33 7.15 -15.81
CA GLU A 191 9.17 6.26 -15.88
C GLU A 191 8.64 5.90 -14.48
N ILE A 192 9.56 5.58 -13.55
CA ILE A 192 9.20 5.30 -12.14
C ILE A 192 8.47 6.48 -11.51
N LEU A 193 9.01 7.70 -11.67
CA LEU A 193 8.40 8.90 -11.12
C LEU A 193 7.08 9.26 -11.83
N ALA A 194 6.95 9.00 -13.13
CA ALA A 194 5.70 9.22 -13.85
C ALA A 194 4.56 8.33 -13.31
N GLY A 195 4.81 7.03 -13.18
CA GLY A 195 3.83 6.09 -12.62
C GLY A 195 3.47 6.40 -11.16
N ALA A 196 4.48 6.70 -10.34
CA ALA A 196 4.30 7.06 -8.94
C ALA A 196 3.48 8.35 -8.76
N GLU A 197 3.72 9.37 -9.60
CA GLU A 197 2.96 10.61 -9.59
C GLU A 197 1.50 10.41 -9.96
N VAL A 198 1.22 9.65 -11.01
CA VAL A 198 -0.16 9.31 -11.41
C VAL A 198 -0.89 8.61 -10.27
N SER A 199 -0.26 7.63 -9.63
CA SER A 199 -0.81 6.93 -8.47
C SER A 199 -1.09 7.89 -7.30
N LEU A 200 -0.13 8.76 -6.98
CA LEU A 200 -0.28 9.74 -5.89
C LEU A 200 -1.44 10.72 -6.16
N LEU A 201 -1.49 11.31 -7.36
CA LEU A 201 -2.53 12.28 -7.71
C LEU A 201 -3.93 11.65 -7.72
N SER A 202 -4.05 10.42 -8.22
CA SER A 202 -5.30 9.66 -8.20
C SER A 202 -5.74 9.36 -6.77
N ASN A 203 -4.85 8.83 -5.95
CA ASN A 203 -5.11 8.51 -4.55
C ASN A 203 -5.45 9.77 -3.72
N TRP A 204 -4.77 10.89 -3.98
CA TRP A 204 -5.03 12.15 -3.29
C TRP A 204 -6.42 12.72 -3.60
N LYS A 205 -6.83 12.73 -4.88
CA LYS A 205 -8.19 13.14 -5.28
C LYS A 205 -9.25 12.31 -4.56
N VAL A 206 -9.04 11.00 -4.48
CA VAL A 206 -9.91 10.06 -3.77
C VAL A 206 -9.93 10.34 -2.26
N ARG A 207 -8.76 10.58 -1.63
CA ARG A 207 -8.65 10.87 -0.19
C ARG A 207 -9.29 12.21 0.20
N ARG A 208 -9.19 13.24 -0.65
CA ARG A 208 -9.73 14.58 -0.37
C ARG A 208 -11.27 14.64 -0.44
N ALA A 209 -11.91 13.79 -1.22
CA ALA A 209 -13.36 13.62 -1.21
C ALA A 209 -13.87 13.04 0.13
N ARG A 210 -12.96 12.72 1.07
CA ARG A 210 -13.25 12.08 2.35
C ARG A 210 -13.03 13.00 3.54
N THR A 211 -14.06 13.23 4.31
CA THR A 211 -13.93 13.48 5.75
C THR A 211 -13.73 12.13 6.45
N TRP A 212 -12.64 11.98 7.19
CA TRP A 212 -12.13 10.76 7.86
C TRP A 212 -13.06 10.12 8.91
N ARG A 213 -14.38 10.14 8.74
CA ARG A 213 -15.33 9.61 9.72
C ARG A 213 -16.23 8.47 9.24
N ASP A 214 -16.12 8.07 7.97
CA ASP A 214 -16.93 6.98 7.43
C ASP A 214 -16.06 5.93 6.74
N PRO A 215 -16.14 4.64 7.13
CA PRO A 215 -15.38 3.59 6.50
C PRO A 215 -15.86 3.38 5.05
N MET A 216 -15.19 4.04 4.10
CA MET A 216 -15.41 3.94 2.65
C MET A 216 -16.85 4.29 2.20
N PRO A 217 -17.21 5.58 2.12
CA PRO A 217 -18.55 5.99 1.64
C PRO A 217 -18.79 5.55 0.19
N THR A 218 -20.05 5.34 -0.14
CA THR A 218 -20.49 5.11 -1.53
C THR A 218 -19.99 6.25 -2.42
N PRO A 219 -19.22 5.96 -3.48
CA PRO A 219 -18.63 7.01 -4.32
C PRO A 219 -19.67 7.74 -5.18
N PHE A 220 -20.83 7.12 -5.43
CA PHE A 220 -21.94 7.66 -6.20
C PHE A 220 -23.26 7.49 -5.45
N THR A 221 -24.15 8.46 -5.60
CA THR A 221 -25.53 8.33 -5.07
C THR A 221 -26.36 7.36 -5.90
N ALA A 222 -27.44 6.83 -5.33
CA ALA A 222 -28.37 5.97 -6.07
C ALA A 222 -28.96 6.68 -7.32
N ASP A 223 -29.22 8.00 -7.22
CA ASP A 223 -29.73 8.78 -8.36
C ASP A 223 -28.67 8.94 -9.46
N GLN A 224 -27.39 9.16 -9.10
CA GLN A 224 -26.30 9.20 -10.07
C GLN A 224 -26.11 7.85 -10.78
N LEU A 225 -26.13 6.74 -10.03
CA LEU A 225 -26.03 5.41 -10.64
C LEU A 225 -27.23 5.11 -11.54
N ARG A 226 -28.44 5.54 -11.17
CA ARG A 226 -29.63 5.41 -12.00
C ARG A 226 -29.51 6.22 -13.29
N GLU A 227 -28.98 7.43 -13.23
CA GLU A 227 -28.74 8.28 -14.40
C GLU A 227 -27.76 7.65 -15.37
N ILE A 228 -26.64 7.07 -14.85
CA ILE A 228 -25.66 6.35 -15.68
C ILE A 228 -26.30 5.10 -16.31
N LEU A 229 -27.12 4.32 -15.57
CA LEU A 229 -27.84 3.18 -16.14
C LEU A 229 -28.82 3.61 -17.24
N ALA A 230 -29.54 4.69 -17.04
CA ALA A 230 -30.45 5.23 -18.05
C ALA A 230 -29.69 5.68 -19.30
N ALA A 231 -28.52 6.28 -19.18
CA ALA A 231 -27.63 6.63 -20.27
C ALA A 231 -27.10 5.40 -21.02
N LEU A 232 -26.71 4.37 -20.27
CA LEU A 232 -26.20 3.10 -20.79
C LEU A 232 -27.26 2.36 -21.62
N LEU A 233 -28.54 2.44 -21.22
CA LEU A 233 -29.67 1.75 -21.84
C LEU A 233 -30.51 2.67 -22.74
N ASN A 234 -30.03 3.85 -23.09
CA ASN A 234 -30.83 4.86 -23.84
C ASN A 234 -31.06 4.51 -25.31
N ARG A 235 -30.36 3.52 -25.84
CA ARG A 235 -30.45 3.04 -27.22
C ARG A 235 -30.71 1.54 -27.35
N GLY A 236 -31.30 0.95 -26.32
CA GLY A 236 -31.59 -0.48 -26.25
C GLY A 236 -30.68 -1.25 -25.36
N GLY A 237 -30.85 -2.57 -25.34
CA GLY A 237 -30.20 -3.52 -24.47
C GLY A 237 -31.20 -4.19 -23.52
N ASP A 238 -30.86 -5.37 -23.05
CA ASP A 238 -31.70 -6.18 -22.17
C ASP A 238 -31.22 -6.07 -20.72
N TYR A 239 -29.94 -5.72 -20.53
CA TYR A 239 -29.28 -5.63 -19.23
C TYR A 239 -28.20 -4.54 -19.24
N GLY A 240 -28.20 -3.72 -18.20
CA GLY A 240 -27.16 -2.74 -17.93
C GLY A 240 -26.63 -2.91 -16.50
N GLU A 241 -25.32 -2.82 -16.32
CA GLU A 241 -24.67 -2.96 -15.02
C GLU A 241 -23.56 -1.93 -14.85
N ILE A 242 -23.50 -1.38 -13.65
CA ILE A 242 -22.39 -0.59 -13.15
C ILE A 242 -21.81 -1.34 -11.97
N PHE A 243 -20.56 -1.79 -12.08
CA PHE A 243 -19.79 -2.36 -11.01
C PHE A 243 -18.83 -1.29 -10.50
N VAL A 244 -18.88 -0.97 -9.22
CA VAL A 244 -17.99 -0.01 -8.57
C VAL A 244 -17.25 -0.72 -7.46
N GLU A 245 -15.93 -0.68 -7.49
CA GLU A 245 -15.08 -1.32 -6.49
C GLU A 245 -14.17 -0.31 -5.82
N ARG A 246 -14.04 -0.45 -4.51
CA ARG A 246 -12.98 0.15 -3.72
C ARG A 246 -12.29 -0.93 -2.91
N ARG A 247 -10.97 -0.99 -3.03
CA ARG A 247 -10.16 -2.01 -2.39
C ARG A 247 -8.97 -1.39 -1.68
N ARG A 248 -8.71 -1.84 -0.48
CA ARG A 248 -7.51 -1.52 0.28
C ARG A 248 -6.80 -2.82 0.65
N ALA A 249 -5.50 -2.89 0.41
CA ALA A 249 -4.71 -4.08 0.71
C ALA A 249 -3.35 -3.71 1.28
N HIS A 250 -2.84 -4.58 2.16
CA HIS A 250 -1.46 -4.58 2.60
C HIS A 250 -0.85 -5.95 2.33
N ALA A 251 0.43 -5.96 1.97
CA ALA A 251 1.20 -7.18 1.87
C ALA A 251 2.58 -6.96 2.50
N LEU A 252 3.00 -7.90 3.32
CA LEU A 252 4.32 -7.92 3.92
C LEU A 252 4.97 -9.27 3.62
N GLY A 253 6.22 -9.23 3.18
CA GLY A 253 7.06 -10.39 2.94
C GLY A 253 8.34 -10.31 3.73
N MET A 254 8.67 -11.40 4.42
CA MET A 254 9.94 -11.57 5.10
C MET A 254 10.59 -12.84 4.58
N ASP A 255 11.85 -12.77 4.27
CA ASP A 255 12.67 -13.91 3.90
C ASP A 255 13.95 -13.92 4.71
N ASP A 256 14.16 -15.03 5.39
CA ASP A 256 15.37 -15.33 6.18
C ASP A 256 15.79 -14.18 7.13
N GLY A 257 14.83 -13.67 7.91
CA GLY A 257 15.02 -12.60 8.90
C GLY A 257 15.00 -11.17 8.32
N ARG A 258 14.82 -11.02 7.00
CA ARG A 258 14.80 -9.72 6.33
C ARG A 258 13.41 -9.42 5.77
N MET A 259 12.93 -8.21 6.04
CA MET A 259 11.73 -7.72 5.37
C MET A 259 12.11 -7.38 3.91
N GLU A 260 11.49 -8.07 2.97
CA GLU A 260 11.70 -7.91 1.55
C GLU A 260 10.63 -6.99 0.93
N ASP A 261 9.36 -7.22 1.32
CA ASP A 261 8.23 -6.49 0.80
C ASP A 261 7.42 -5.84 1.92
N VAL A 262 7.07 -4.58 1.73
CA VAL A 262 6.08 -3.85 2.52
C VAL A 262 5.26 -3.02 1.54
N LEU A 263 4.09 -3.52 1.18
CA LEU A 263 3.22 -2.92 0.19
C LEU A 263 1.91 -2.48 0.84
N ALA A 264 1.45 -1.30 0.50
CA ALA A 264 0.12 -0.81 0.80
C ALA A 264 -0.50 -0.25 -0.46
N SER A 265 -1.71 -0.64 -0.77
CA SER A 265 -2.43 -0.18 -1.95
C SER A 265 -3.86 0.19 -1.62
N GLU A 266 -4.36 1.21 -2.27
CA GLU A 266 -5.78 1.52 -2.34
C GLU A 266 -6.14 1.71 -3.80
N THR A 267 -7.12 0.95 -4.28
CA THR A 267 -7.63 1.05 -5.64
C THR A 267 -9.11 1.42 -5.62
N PHE A 268 -9.50 2.22 -6.59
CA PHE A 268 -10.87 2.59 -6.89
C PHE A 268 -11.08 2.49 -8.38
N GLY A 269 -12.15 1.83 -8.80
CA GLY A 269 -12.50 1.71 -10.21
C GLY A 269 -13.98 1.46 -10.38
N ALA A 270 -14.43 1.61 -11.61
CA ALA A 270 -15.77 1.24 -12.01
C ALA A 270 -15.76 0.62 -13.40
N SER A 271 -16.67 -0.32 -13.63
CA SER A 271 -16.91 -0.89 -14.95
C SER A 271 -18.37 -0.77 -15.33
N LEU A 272 -18.60 -0.63 -16.63
CA LEU A 272 -19.91 -0.61 -17.26
C LEU A 272 -20.06 -1.85 -18.14
N ARG A 273 -21.20 -2.51 -18.04
CA ARG A 273 -21.58 -3.63 -18.91
C ARG A 273 -22.96 -3.35 -19.52
N LEU A 274 -23.05 -3.49 -20.82
CA LEU A 274 -24.30 -3.44 -21.58
C LEU A 274 -24.46 -4.75 -22.35
N MET A 275 -25.59 -5.43 -22.15
CA MET A 275 -25.96 -6.62 -22.93
C MET A 275 -27.15 -6.28 -23.82
N ASP A 276 -27.08 -6.70 -25.09
CA ASP A 276 -28.07 -6.52 -26.11
C ASP A 276 -28.15 -7.84 -26.90
N GLY A 277 -29.09 -8.70 -26.52
CA GLY A 277 -29.15 -10.09 -26.95
C GLY A 277 -27.85 -10.86 -26.61
N GLU A 278 -27.17 -11.34 -27.63
CA GLU A 278 -25.87 -12.06 -27.47
C GLU A 278 -24.67 -11.11 -27.44
N THR A 279 -24.85 -9.80 -27.65
CA THR A 279 -23.76 -8.84 -27.69
C THR A 279 -23.52 -8.25 -26.31
N THR A 280 -22.29 -8.37 -25.80
CA THR A 280 -21.85 -7.68 -24.58
C THR A 280 -20.87 -6.57 -24.93
N ARG A 281 -21.11 -5.37 -24.42
CA ARG A 281 -20.19 -4.23 -24.49
C ARG A 281 -19.73 -3.89 -23.09
N PHE A 282 -18.47 -3.52 -22.96
CA PHE A 282 -17.84 -3.35 -21.66
C PHE A 282 -16.85 -2.19 -21.66
N ALA A 283 -16.75 -1.46 -20.55
CA ALA A 283 -15.73 -0.45 -20.31
C ALA A 283 -15.27 -0.46 -18.86
N ASP A 284 -13.95 -0.38 -18.66
CA ASP A 284 -13.31 -0.21 -17.37
C ASP A 284 -12.73 1.18 -17.22
N LEU A 285 -12.95 1.80 -16.05
CA LEU A 285 -12.43 3.11 -15.72
C LEU A 285 -11.71 3.07 -14.37
N ILE A 286 -10.55 3.72 -14.33
CA ILE A 286 -9.75 3.85 -13.10
C ILE A 286 -10.12 5.18 -12.43
N ALA A 287 -10.58 5.11 -11.20
CA ALA A 287 -10.93 6.24 -10.34
C ALA A 287 -11.83 7.29 -11.03
N PRO A 288 -12.91 6.87 -11.72
CA PRO A 288 -13.73 7.79 -12.50
C PRO A 288 -14.57 8.72 -11.61
N GLY A 289 -14.78 9.94 -12.10
CA GLY A 289 -15.86 10.81 -11.64
C GLY A 289 -17.20 10.44 -12.26
N PHE A 290 -18.28 11.12 -11.81
CA PHE A 290 -19.62 10.92 -12.33
C PHE A 290 -19.71 11.22 -13.84
N ASP A 291 -19.17 12.36 -14.27
CA ASP A 291 -19.22 12.80 -15.67
C ASP A 291 -18.48 11.83 -16.60
N GLU A 292 -17.33 11.30 -16.17
CA GLU A 292 -16.54 10.33 -16.94
C GLU A 292 -17.31 9.01 -17.13
N LEU A 293 -17.99 8.51 -16.09
CA LEU A 293 -18.84 7.32 -16.19
C LEU A 293 -20.05 7.56 -17.07
N LEU A 294 -20.66 8.72 -16.99
CA LEU A 294 -21.81 9.09 -17.81
C LEU A 294 -21.43 9.16 -19.30
N GLU A 295 -20.28 9.75 -19.63
CA GLU A 295 -19.74 9.79 -20.99
C GLU A 295 -19.41 8.39 -21.53
N ALA A 296 -18.80 7.53 -20.70
CA ALA A 296 -18.52 6.14 -21.07
C ALA A 296 -19.82 5.36 -21.32
N ALA A 297 -20.87 5.57 -20.51
CA ALA A 297 -22.17 4.95 -20.70
C ALA A 297 -22.82 5.36 -22.04
N HIS A 298 -22.78 6.63 -22.39
CA HIS A 298 -23.25 7.12 -23.69
C HIS A 298 -22.46 6.51 -24.86
N THR A 299 -21.15 6.38 -24.70
CA THR A 299 -20.27 5.79 -25.72
C THR A 299 -20.60 4.32 -25.96
N LEU A 300 -20.80 3.53 -24.88
CA LEU A 300 -21.19 2.12 -24.98
C LEU A 300 -22.60 1.94 -25.61
N ALA A 301 -23.52 2.84 -25.33
CA ALA A 301 -24.86 2.82 -25.88
C ALA A 301 -24.91 3.23 -27.37
N ALA A 302 -23.94 4.04 -27.84
CA ALA A 302 -23.99 4.69 -29.17
C ALA A 302 -24.25 3.74 -30.37
N PRO A 303 -23.72 2.49 -30.42
CA PRO A 303 -24.03 1.53 -31.49
C PRO A 303 -25.44 0.95 -31.46
N GLY A 304 -26.19 1.11 -30.36
CA GLY A 304 -27.54 0.58 -30.22
C GLY A 304 -28.57 1.33 -31.08
N THR A 305 -29.62 0.62 -31.51
CA THR A 305 -30.71 1.14 -32.34
C THR A 305 -32.09 0.97 -31.68
N GLY A 306 -32.12 0.42 -30.46
CA GLY A 306 -33.36 0.18 -29.71
C GLY A 306 -33.96 1.41 -29.03
N GLY A 307 -35.06 1.21 -28.32
CA GLY A 307 -35.73 2.25 -27.54
C GLY A 307 -35.07 2.54 -26.22
N GLN A 308 -35.35 3.69 -25.64
CA GLN A 308 -34.86 4.08 -24.33
C GLN A 308 -35.52 3.26 -23.21
N ALA A 309 -34.73 2.74 -22.31
CA ALA A 309 -35.19 2.05 -21.11
C ALA A 309 -35.71 3.05 -20.04
N GLU A 310 -36.81 2.71 -19.41
CA GLU A 310 -37.28 3.40 -18.22
C GLU A 310 -36.72 2.71 -16.96
N VAL A 311 -35.55 3.17 -16.54
CA VAL A 311 -34.84 2.58 -15.36
C VAL A 311 -35.56 2.97 -14.06
N PRO A 312 -36.09 2.00 -13.29
CA PRO A 312 -36.74 2.28 -12.02
C PRO A 312 -35.79 2.86 -10.96
N ALA A 313 -36.36 3.35 -9.86
CA ALA A 313 -35.58 3.83 -8.73
C ALA A 313 -34.74 2.69 -8.11
N LEU A 314 -33.48 2.97 -7.80
CA LEU A 314 -32.56 2.03 -7.18
C LEU A 314 -32.77 2.02 -5.65
N ALA A 315 -33.09 0.86 -5.09
CA ALA A 315 -33.13 0.65 -3.67
C ALA A 315 -31.86 -0.11 -3.22
N LEU A 316 -31.10 0.50 -2.30
CA LEU A 316 -29.89 -0.12 -1.77
C LEU A 316 -30.22 -1.36 -0.93
N ARG A 317 -29.57 -2.46 -1.26
CA ARG A 317 -29.55 -3.70 -0.48
C ARG A 317 -28.12 -3.97 -0.02
N VAL A 318 -27.89 -3.95 1.26
CA VAL A 318 -26.59 -4.30 1.86
C VAL A 318 -26.58 -5.79 2.16
N HIS A 319 -25.60 -6.49 1.59
CA HIS A 319 -25.37 -7.89 1.94
C HIS A 319 -24.70 -7.97 3.31
N PRO A 320 -25.22 -8.75 4.25
CA PRO A 320 -24.56 -8.95 5.52
C PRO A 320 -23.23 -9.67 5.30
N THR A 321 -22.17 -9.15 5.90
CA THR A 321 -20.87 -9.81 5.90
C THR A 321 -21.00 -11.18 6.58
N PRO A 322 -20.58 -12.29 5.95
CA PRO A 322 -20.76 -13.64 6.49
C PRO A 322 -20.05 -13.86 7.84
N SER A 323 -18.97 -13.11 8.09
CA SER A 323 -18.21 -13.18 9.33
C SER A 323 -17.97 -11.78 9.88
N PRO A 324 -18.31 -11.53 11.15
CA PRO A 324 -18.05 -10.23 11.76
C PRO A 324 -16.55 -9.98 11.84
N VAL A 325 -16.14 -8.77 11.49
CA VAL A 325 -14.80 -8.26 11.67
C VAL A 325 -14.73 -7.56 13.01
N GLU A 326 -14.03 -8.15 13.97
CA GLU A 326 -13.86 -7.57 15.31
C GLU A 326 -12.72 -6.51 15.31
N ARG A 327 -11.70 -6.75 14.49
CA ARG A 327 -10.53 -5.90 14.39
C ARG A 327 -10.18 -5.63 12.93
N ASP A 328 -10.61 -4.47 12.42
CA ASP A 328 -10.34 -4.07 11.05
C ASP A 328 -8.83 -4.03 10.76
N PRO A 329 -8.31 -4.84 9.83
CA PRO A 329 -6.89 -4.86 9.49
C PRO A 329 -6.41 -3.52 8.92
N GLY A 330 -7.29 -2.72 8.32
CA GLY A 330 -6.96 -1.37 7.87
C GLY A 330 -6.65 -0.39 9.00
N ALA A 331 -7.15 -0.66 10.22
CA ALA A 331 -6.88 0.15 11.42
C ALA A 331 -5.69 -0.37 12.24
N VAL A 332 -5.14 -1.56 11.91
CA VAL A 332 -3.98 -2.12 12.62
C VAL A 332 -2.71 -1.40 12.21
N PRO A 333 -1.90 -0.91 13.17
CA PRO A 333 -0.61 -0.30 12.89
C PRO A 333 0.33 -1.22 12.13
N LEU A 334 1.15 -0.65 11.25
CA LEU A 334 2.07 -1.43 10.41
C LEU A 334 3.11 -2.20 11.24
N ASP A 335 3.61 -1.59 12.30
CA ASP A 335 4.57 -2.22 13.22
C ASP A 335 4.02 -3.49 13.88
N GLU A 336 2.72 -3.54 14.16
CA GLU A 336 2.07 -4.73 14.69
C GLU A 336 1.96 -5.85 13.62
N LYS A 337 1.66 -5.49 12.38
CA LYS A 337 1.68 -6.43 11.25
C LYS A 337 3.09 -6.99 11.01
N VAL A 338 4.11 -6.14 11.08
CA VAL A 338 5.53 -6.55 11.01
C VAL A 338 5.89 -7.48 12.17
N ALA A 339 5.45 -7.16 13.39
CA ALA A 339 5.69 -8.00 14.56
C ALA A 339 5.06 -9.40 14.40
N LEU A 340 3.87 -9.50 13.80
CA LEU A 340 3.21 -10.76 13.48
C LEU A 340 4.08 -11.63 12.55
N VAL A 341 4.59 -11.07 11.44
CA VAL A 341 5.42 -11.80 10.47
C VAL A 341 6.74 -12.24 11.11
N ARG A 342 7.41 -11.37 11.84
CA ARG A 342 8.64 -11.69 12.60
C ARG A 342 8.42 -12.80 13.61
N ARG A 343 7.30 -12.77 14.32
CA ARG A 343 6.94 -13.79 15.29
C ARG A 343 6.71 -15.15 14.62
N ALA A 344 6.01 -15.19 13.48
CA ALA A 344 5.77 -16.43 12.75
C ALA A 344 7.09 -17.08 12.29
N GLU A 345 8.02 -16.27 11.77
CA GLU A 345 9.36 -16.74 11.39
C GLU A 345 10.15 -17.26 12.57
N ALA A 346 10.19 -16.52 13.68
CA ALA A 346 10.92 -16.92 14.89
C ALA A 346 10.38 -18.23 15.48
N LEU A 347 9.05 -18.42 15.48
CA LEU A 347 8.40 -19.66 15.91
C LEU A 347 8.78 -20.84 15.01
N ALA A 348 8.81 -20.63 13.68
CA ALA A 348 9.23 -21.66 12.74
C ALA A 348 10.68 -22.07 13.00
N ARG A 349 11.61 -21.13 13.16
CA ARG A 349 13.02 -21.42 13.46
C ARG A 349 13.20 -22.16 14.77
N SER A 350 12.57 -21.68 15.83
CA SER A 350 12.66 -22.32 17.15
C SER A 350 12.13 -23.75 17.12
N HIS A 351 11.01 -23.99 16.42
CA HIS A 351 10.44 -25.32 16.30
C HIS A 351 11.32 -26.27 15.49
N ALA A 352 11.92 -25.79 14.41
CA ALA A 352 12.82 -26.58 13.59
C ALA A 352 14.04 -27.08 14.39
N GLU A 353 14.62 -26.23 15.23
CA GLU A 353 15.75 -26.62 16.10
C GLU A 353 15.36 -27.70 17.13
N THR A 354 14.09 -27.76 17.56
CA THR A 354 13.62 -28.82 18.45
C THR A 354 13.36 -30.13 17.74
N LEU A 355 12.96 -30.10 16.46
CA LEU A 355 12.66 -31.30 15.68
C LEU A 355 13.93 -31.95 15.07
N ARG A 356 14.75 -31.13 14.40
CA ARG A 356 15.97 -31.58 13.72
C ARG A 356 16.97 -30.44 13.62
N PRO A 357 17.85 -30.30 14.64
CA PRO A 357 18.82 -29.20 14.70
C PRO A 357 19.65 -29.07 13.41
N GLY A 358 19.76 -27.86 12.88
CA GLY A 358 20.55 -27.55 11.68
C GLY A 358 19.94 -27.99 10.35
N ALA A 359 18.77 -28.64 10.33
CA ALA A 359 18.13 -29.06 9.09
C ALA A 359 17.43 -27.89 8.38
N LEU A 360 16.93 -26.89 9.09
CA LEU A 360 16.26 -25.71 8.48
C LEU A 360 17.29 -24.87 7.73
N LYS A 361 17.00 -24.54 6.48
CA LYS A 361 17.86 -23.75 5.59
C LYS A 361 17.30 -22.34 5.36
N GLN A 362 15.98 -22.22 5.23
CA GLN A 362 15.33 -20.94 4.93
C GLN A 362 13.93 -20.93 5.53
N VAL A 363 13.47 -19.76 5.95
CA VAL A 363 12.08 -19.50 6.33
C VAL A 363 11.62 -18.21 5.67
N SER A 364 10.51 -18.29 4.94
CA SER A 364 9.80 -17.13 4.46
C SER A 364 8.46 -17.02 5.19
N ALA A 365 8.10 -15.84 5.63
CA ALA A 365 6.81 -15.54 6.23
C ALA A 365 6.17 -14.32 5.56
N GLY A 366 4.87 -14.38 5.31
CA GLY A 366 4.16 -13.30 4.66
C GLY A 366 2.80 -13.04 5.28
N TYR A 367 2.43 -11.78 5.36
CA TYR A 367 1.10 -11.31 5.74
C TYR A 367 0.43 -10.63 4.56
N GLY A 368 -0.88 -10.79 4.44
CA GLY A 368 -1.71 -10.02 3.53
C GLY A 368 -3.05 -9.71 4.14
N ASP A 369 -3.55 -8.51 3.90
CA ASP A 369 -4.94 -8.16 4.13
C ASP A 369 -5.55 -7.51 2.89
N ASN A 370 -6.87 -7.62 2.78
CA ASN A 370 -7.66 -7.02 1.75
C ASN A 370 -9.04 -6.66 2.30
N THR A 371 -9.37 -5.38 2.23
CA THR A 371 -10.73 -4.90 2.48
C THR A 371 -11.29 -4.37 1.18
N GLN A 372 -12.35 -5.03 0.70
CA GLN A 372 -13.03 -4.75 -0.55
C GLN A 372 -14.45 -4.28 -0.25
N ARG A 373 -14.89 -3.23 -0.90
CA ARG A 373 -16.28 -2.78 -0.90
C ARG A 373 -16.74 -2.62 -2.33
N VAL A 374 -17.85 -3.25 -2.65
CA VAL A 374 -18.40 -3.31 -4.00
C VAL A 374 -19.82 -2.78 -3.98
N TRP A 375 -20.16 -1.97 -4.98
CA TRP A 375 -21.52 -1.53 -5.27
C TRP A 375 -21.86 -1.97 -6.68
N ILE A 376 -22.98 -2.66 -6.85
CA ILE A 376 -23.47 -3.13 -8.14
C ILE A 376 -24.85 -2.52 -8.36
N ALA A 377 -24.93 -1.59 -9.30
CA ALA A 377 -26.21 -1.10 -9.80
C ALA A 377 -26.53 -1.80 -11.11
N ALA A 378 -27.66 -2.45 -11.20
CA ALA A 378 -28.06 -3.17 -12.42
C ALA A 378 -29.52 -2.91 -12.73
N ALA A 379 -29.84 -2.87 -14.02
CA ALA A 379 -31.20 -2.84 -14.56
C ALA A 379 -31.33 -3.91 -15.64
N GLU A 380 -32.43 -4.64 -15.61
CA GLU A 380 -32.74 -5.74 -16.53
C GLU A 380 -34.20 -5.67 -17.01
N SER A 381 -34.41 -6.05 -18.24
CA SER A 381 -35.74 -6.13 -18.88
C SER A 381 -36.19 -7.59 -18.96
N ASN A 382 -37.35 -7.88 -18.39
CA ASN A 382 -38.05 -9.16 -18.56
C ASN A 382 -39.40 -8.88 -19.23
N ASP A 383 -39.61 -9.38 -20.44
CA ASP A 383 -40.82 -9.16 -21.26
C ASP A 383 -41.27 -7.70 -21.36
N GLY A 384 -40.28 -6.78 -21.47
CA GLY A 384 -40.54 -5.34 -21.57
C GLY A 384 -40.76 -4.63 -20.25
N THR A 385 -40.72 -5.36 -19.12
CA THR A 385 -40.77 -4.77 -17.78
C THR A 385 -39.39 -4.62 -17.20
N TRP A 386 -39.00 -3.39 -16.85
CA TRP A 386 -37.70 -3.09 -16.26
C TRP A 386 -37.73 -3.29 -14.75
N THR A 387 -36.71 -3.96 -14.24
CA THR A 387 -36.37 -4.03 -12.82
C THR A 387 -34.99 -3.46 -12.59
N ALA A 388 -34.77 -2.84 -11.43
CA ALA A 388 -33.48 -2.28 -11.08
C ALA A 388 -33.12 -2.58 -9.64
N ARG A 389 -31.81 -2.77 -9.38
CA ARG A 389 -31.26 -3.06 -8.05
C ARG A 389 -29.95 -2.33 -7.83
N LEU A 390 -29.70 -1.97 -6.58
CA LEU A 390 -28.40 -1.53 -6.10
C LEU A 390 -28.00 -2.43 -4.94
N THR A 391 -26.89 -3.10 -5.09
CA THR A 391 -26.37 -4.03 -4.09
C THR A 391 -25.04 -3.50 -3.55
N GLU A 392 -24.85 -3.60 -2.25
CA GLU A 392 -23.56 -3.34 -1.61
C GLU A 392 -23.07 -4.60 -0.92
N ASP A 393 -21.79 -4.94 -1.12
CA ASP A 393 -21.09 -6.04 -0.48
C ASP A 393 -19.78 -5.53 0.12
N HIS A 394 -19.45 -6.00 1.32
CA HIS A 394 -18.24 -5.64 2.04
C HIS A 394 -17.53 -6.91 2.52
N ARG A 395 -16.26 -7.08 2.10
CA ARG A 395 -15.44 -8.24 2.44
C ARG A 395 -14.11 -7.81 3.00
N THR A 396 -13.74 -8.41 4.11
CA THR A 396 -12.42 -8.27 4.72
C THR A 396 -11.77 -9.65 4.76
N GLN A 397 -10.58 -9.76 4.22
CA GLN A 397 -9.81 -10.99 4.17
C GLN A 397 -8.43 -10.74 4.74
N VAL A 398 -7.93 -11.70 5.50
CA VAL A 398 -6.57 -11.68 6.05
C VAL A 398 -5.91 -13.02 5.84
N VAL A 399 -4.59 -13.02 5.67
CA VAL A 399 -3.81 -14.24 5.50
C VAL A 399 -2.41 -14.09 6.09
N LEU A 400 -1.96 -15.12 6.80
CA LEU A 400 -0.57 -15.35 7.19
C LEU A 400 -0.08 -16.61 6.47
N ARG A 401 1.09 -16.53 5.84
CA ARG A 401 1.74 -17.64 5.13
C ARG A 401 3.10 -17.90 5.75
N VAL A 402 3.45 -19.16 5.91
CA VAL A 402 4.78 -19.58 6.35
C VAL A 402 5.26 -20.68 5.41
N ASN A 403 6.46 -20.52 4.88
CA ASN A 403 7.15 -21.52 4.07
C ASN A 403 8.49 -21.81 4.74
N ALA A 404 8.76 -23.08 5.03
CA ALA A 404 10.00 -23.56 5.62
C ALA A 404 10.71 -24.47 4.61
N THR A 405 12.00 -24.25 4.36
CA THR A 405 12.84 -25.12 3.56
C THR A 405 13.86 -25.82 4.44
N ALA A 406 13.81 -27.14 4.45
CA ALA A 406 14.73 -28.01 5.18
C ALA A 406 15.65 -28.76 4.23
N GLY A 407 16.84 -29.13 4.70
CA GLY A 407 17.81 -29.88 3.91
C GLY A 407 18.72 -30.75 4.76
N ASP A 408 19.12 -31.89 4.24
CA ASP A 408 20.02 -32.88 4.86
C ASP A 408 21.44 -32.90 4.24
N GLY A 409 21.71 -31.96 3.31
CA GLY A 409 22.96 -31.88 2.56
C GLY A 409 22.94 -32.63 1.23
N GLN A 410 21.92 -33.45 0.95
CA GLN A 410 21.71 -34.14 -0.32
C GLN A 410 20.50 -33.59 -1.07
N GLN A 411 19.45 -33.23 -0.35
CA GLN A 411 18.21 -32.71 -0.89
C GLN A 411 17.67 -31.54 -0.07
N LEU A 412 16.82 -30.75 -0.69
CA LEU A 412 16.02 -29.68 -0.07
C LEU A 412 14.54 -30.01 -0.22
N GLN A 413 13.78 -29.81 0.83
CA GLN A 413 12.33 -30.02 0.83
C GLN A 413 11.65 -28.84 1.51
N SER A 414 10.49 -28.46 1.02
CA SER A 414 9.72 -27.33 1.54
C SER A 414 8.41 -27.79 2.16
N GLY A 415 8.01 -27.11 3.20
CA GLY A 415 6.70 -27.21 3.82
C GLY A 415 6.04 -25.85 3.86
N TYR A 416 4.78 -25.80 3.50
CA TYR A 416 3.97 -24.59 3.42
C TYR A 416 2.72 -24.72 4.25
N GLN A 417 2.40 -23.67 5.00
CA GLN A 417 1.13 -23.55 5.72
C GLN A 417 0.62 -22.11 5.65
N ALA A 418 -0.68 -21.97 5.45
CA ALA A 418 -1.37 -20.70 5.50
C ALA A 418 -2.50 -20.73 6.52
N LEU A 419 -2.73 -19.57 7.15
CA LEU A 419 -3.89 -19.25 7.96
C LEU A 419 -4.56 -18.04 7.32
N GLY A 420 -5.75 -18.20 6.75
CA GLY A 420 -6.45 -17.11 6.09
C GLY A 420 -7.95 -17.34 6.09
N GLU A 421 -8.69 -16.28 6.32
CA GLU A 421 -10.15 -16.29 6.38
C GLU A 421 -10.74 -14.95 5.92
N THR A 422 -12.04 -14.94 5.66
CA THR A 422 -12.85 -13.72 5.55
C THR A 422 -13.17 -13.24 6.97
N ARG A 423 -12.19 -12.64 7.61
CA ARG A 423 -12.21 -12.12 8.99
C ARG A 423 -11.27 -10.92 9.12
N GLY A 424 -11.22 -10.33 10.34
CA GLY A 424 -10.28 -9.28 10.69
C GLY A 424 -8.97 -9.81 11.29
N PHE A 425 -8.18 -8.89 11.80
CA PHE A 425 -6.85 -9.18 12.37
C PHE A 425 -6.92 -10.05 13.63
N GLU A 426 -8.06 -10.16 14.27
CA GLU A 426 -8.32 -11.05 15.42
C GLU A 426 -8.11 -12.54 15.11
N LEU A 427 -8.00 -12.92 13.82
CA LEU A 427 -7.68 -14.28 13.39
C LEU A 427 -6.29 -14.73 13.91
N PHE A 428 -5.36 -13.81 14.05
CA PHE A 428 -3.96 -14.09 14.36
C PHE A 428 -3.68 -14.21 15.86
N THR A 429 -4.39 -15.12 16.53
CA THR A 429 -4.13 -15.45 17.92
C THR A 429 -2.76 -16.12 18.07
N ASP A 430 -2.19 -16.08 19.28
CA ASP A 430 -0.90 -16.70 19.57
C ASP A 430 -0.88 -18.19 19.22
N GLU A 431 -1.96 -18.91 19.55
CA GLU A 431 -2.10 -20.32 19.23
C GLU A 431 -2.18 -20.59 17.73
N ALA A 432 -2.97 -19.81 16.99
CA ALA A 432 -3.16 -19.99 15.54
C ALA A 432 -1.87 -19.73 14.77
N VAL A 433 -1.15 -18.66 15.11
CA VAL A 433 0.15 -18.32 14.51
C VAL A 433 1.19 -19.40 14.82
N THR A 434 1.27 -19.87 16.08
CA THR A 434 2.19 -20.93 16.48
C THR A 434 1.91 -22.21 15.71
N ARG A 435 0.65 -22.64 15.63
CA ARG A 435 0.25 -23.83 14.87
C ARG A 435 0.62 -23.73 13.40
N THR A 436 0.40 -22.57 12.76
CA THR A 436 0.74 -22.33 11.35
C THR A 436 2.25 -22.45 11.12
N ALA A 437 3.06 -21.80 11.95
CA ALA A 437 4.51 -21.84 11.84
C ALA A 437 5.07 -23.26 12.06
N HIS A 438 4.59 -23.96 13.09
CA HIS A 438 5.01 -25.32 13.40
C HIS A 438 4.64 -26.32 12.31
N GLU A 439 3.44 -26.18 11.73
CA GLU A 439 2.97 -27.08 10.67
C GLU A 439 3.80 -26.95 9.39
N ALA A 440 4.15 -25.73 8.97
CA ALA A 440 5.05 -25.51 7.84
C ALA A 440 6.39 -26.24 8.03
N VAL A 441 6.99 -26.14 9.21
CA VAL A 441 8.24 -26.81 9.55
C VAL A 441 8.05 -28.33 9.59
N ARG A 442 6.98 -28.81 10.22
CA ARG A 442 6.68 -30.25 10.31
C ARG A 442 6.58 -30.88 8.89
N LEU A 443 5.89 -30.19 7.97
CA LEU A 443 5.76 -30.65 6.59
C LEU A 443 7.11 -30.69 5.86
N ALA A 444 7.97 -29.70 6.01
CA ALA A 444 9.31 -29.69 5.43
C ALA A 444 10.18 -30.86 5.97
N MET A 445 10.17 -31.08 7.29
CA MET A 445 10.90 -32.19 7.90
C MET A 445 10.38 -33.56 7.49
N GLN A 446 9.05 -33.71 7.43
CA GLN A 446 8.42 -34.94 6.96
C GLN A 446 8.76 -35.24 5.49
N ALA A 447 8.83 -34.20 4.65
CA ALA A 447 9.16 -34.35 3.24
C ALA A 447 10.62 -34.82 3.01
N LEU A 448 11.56 -34.47 3.92
CA LEU A 448 12.94 -34.99 3.88
C LEU A 448 13.00 -36.51 4.06
N ASP A 449 12.10 -37.07 4.88
CA ASP A 449 12.04 -38.50 5.17
C ASP A 449 11.07 -39.27 4.24
N ALA A 450 10.44 -38.55 3.32
CA ALA A 450 9.43 -39.13 2.41
C ALA A 450 10.09 -40.12 1.41
N GLN A 451 9.43 -41.26 1.22
CA GLN A 451 9.82 -42.23 0.21
C GLN A 451 9.13 -41.90 -1.13
N PRO A 452 9.73 -42.25 -2.27
CA PRO A 452 9.10 -42.12 -3.58
C PRO A 452 7.72 -42.80 -3.60
N ALA A 453 6.72 -42.11 -4.15
CA ALA A 453 5.41 -42.71 -4.32
C ALA A 453 5.47 -43.90 -5.25
N PRO A 454 4.76 -45.03 -4.97
CA PRO A 454 4.72 -46.17 -5.85
C PRO A 454 4.04 -45.81 -7.17
N ALA A 455 4.63 -46.24 -8.29
CA ALA A 455 4.03 -46.11 -9.60
C ALA A 455 3.07 -47.30 -9.87
N GLY A 456 1.90 -47.03 -10.42
CA GLY A 456 0.91 -48.06 -10.75
C GLY A 456 -0.53 -47.55 -10.74
N THR A 457 -1.47 -48.48 -10.88
CA THR A 457 -2.90 -48.23 -10.77
C THR A 457 -3.36 -48.66 -9.39
N PHE A 458 -3.86 -47.75 -8.61
CA PHE A 458 -4.30 -48.00 -7.23
C PHE A 458 -5.69 -47.39 -6.94
N PRO A 459 -6.47 -47.96 -6.03
CA PRO A 459 -7.57 -47.30 -5.42
C PRO A 459 -7.05 -46.06 -4.65
N VAL A 460 -7.64 -44.88 -4.89
CA VAL A 460 -7.18 -43.62 -4.31
C VAL A 460 -8.28 -43.00 -3.45
N VAL A 461 -7.94 -42.59 -2.24
CA VAL A 461 -8.77 -41.76 -1.39
C VAL A 461 -8.21 -40.34 -1.44
N LEU A 462 -9.01 -39.41 -1.92
CA LEU A 462 -8.64 -37.99 -1.99
C LEU A 462 -9.12 -37.27 -0.71
N SER A 463 -8.21 -36.58 -0.04
CA SER A 463 -8.58 -35.67 1.05
C SER A 463 -9.33 -34.46 0.49
N SER A 464 -10.11 -33.79 1.33
CA SER A 464 -10.85 -32.58 0.92
C SER A 464 -9.94 -31.46 0.45
N SER A 465 -8.70 -31.37 0.95
CA SER A 465 -7.73 -30.33 0.57
C SER A 465 -7.19 -30.51 -0.85
N ALA A 466 -6.94 -31.75 -1.28
CA ALA A 466 -6.47 -32.05 -2.63
C ALA A 466 -7.63 -32.37 -3.58
N GLY A 467 -8.63 -33.09 -3.10
CA GLY A 467 -9.79 -33.51 -3.88
C GLY A 467 -10.67 -32.35 -4.31
N GLY A 468 -10.82 -31.32 -3.48
CA GLY A 468 -11.57 -30.13 -3.82
C GLY A 468 -11.02 -29.43 -5.06
N THR A 469 -9.72 -29.18 -5.11
CA THR A 469 -9.05 -28.57 -6.27
C THR A 469 -9.17 -29.46 -7.51
N MET A 470 -8.92 -30.76 -7.35
CA MET A 470 -9.02 -31.69 -8.48
C MET A 470 -10.44 -31.73 -9.09
N ILE A 471 -11.49 -31.73 -8.28
CA ILE A 471 -12.89 -31.69 -8.76
C ILE A 471 -13.20 -30.33 -9.40
N HIS A 472 -12.69 -29.23 -8.83
CA HIS A 472 -12.83 -27.91 -9.40
C HIS A 472 -12.26 -27.85 -10.82
N GLU A 473 -11.02 -28.30 -11.02
CA GLU A 473 -10.35 -28.29 -12.33
C GLU A 473 -10.99 -29.30 -13.30
N ALA A 474 -11.24 -30.51 -12.84
CA ALA A 474 -11.69 -31.58 -13.73
C ALA A 474 -13.17 -31.49 -14.12
N CYS A 475 -14.02 -30.93 -13.27
CA CYS A 475 -15.45 -30.88 -13.50
C CYS A 475 -15.99 -29.44 -13.46
N GLY A 476 -15.54 -28.60 -12.51
CA GLY A 476 -16.07 -27.26 -12.29
C GLY A 476 -15.99 -26.38 -13.53
N HIS A 477 -14.82 -26.19 -14.07
CA HIS A 477 -14.62 -25.38 -15.28
C HIS A 477 -15.34 -25.97 -16.51
N GLY A 478 -15.45 -27.29 -16.60
CA GLY A 478 -16.21 -27.91 -17.68
C GLY A 478 -17.73 -27.68 -17.61
N LEU A 479 -18.26 -27.29 -16.47
CA LEU A 479 -19.69 -27.01 -16.23
C LEU A 479 -20.04 -25.52 -16.30
N GLU A 480 -19.07 -24.65 -16.61
CA GLU A 480 -19.33 -23.23 -16.81
C GLU A 480 -20.28 -23.02 -17.99
N ALA A 481 -21.36 -22.25 -17.76
CA ALA A 481 -22.45 -22.13 -18.71
C ALA A 481 -22.05 -21.53 -20.07
N ASP A 482 -21.13 -20.55 -20.05
CA ASP A 482 -20.59 -19.91 -21.25
C ASP A 482 -19.79 -20.90 -22.12
N LEU A 483 -18.91 -21.72 -21.51
CA LEU A 483 -18.17 -22.76 -22.20
C LEU A 483 -19.07 -23.87 -22.73
N ALA A 484 -20.09 -24.24 -21.94
CA ALA A 484 -21.06 -25.27 -22.34
C ALA A 484 -21.96 -24.80 -23.49
N LEU A 485 -22.45 -23.55 -23.45
CA LEU A 485 -23.25 -22.94 -24.50
C LEU A 485 -22.47 -22.72 -25.80
N ALA A 486 -21.21 -22.30 -25.70
CA ALA A 486 -20.30 -22.15 -26.84
C ALA A 486 -19.85 -23.49 -27.47
N GLY A 487 -20.24 -24.62 -26.89
CA GLY A 487 -19.81 -25.95 -27.36
C GLY A 487 -18.34 -26.27 -27.08
N MET A 488 -17.68 -25.48 -26.23
CA MET A 488 -16.26 -25.65 -25.90
C MET A 488 -16.02 -26.59 -24.72
N SER A 489 -17.06 -26.95 -23.97
CA SER A 489 -16.97 -27.89 -22.86
C SER A 489 -17.18 -29.32 -23.27
N ALA A 490 -16.45 -30.26 -22.66
CA ALA A 490 -16.68 -31.71 -22.79
C ALA A 490 -18.07 -32.14 -22.31
N PHE A 491 -18.79 -31.30 -21.54
CA PHE A 491 -20.13 -31.52 -21.04
C PHE A 491 -21.22 -30.85 -21.88
N ALA A 492 -20.86 -30.12 -22.93
CA ALA A 492 -21.81 -29.47 -23.82
C ALA A 492 -22.80 -30.48 -24.42
N GLY A 493 -24.12 -30.22 -24.29
CA GLY A 493 -25.18 -31.06 -24.83
C GLY A 493 -25.41 -32.39 -24.08
N LYS A 494 -24.88 -32.55 -22.87
CA LYS A 494 -25.08 -33.74 -22.03
C LYS A 494 -25.99 -33.48 -20.86
#